data_714a56292d7e43195e4721c96eb75572
#
_entry.id   714a56292d7e43195e4721c96eb75572
#
_cell.length_a   1.000
_cell.length_b   1.000
_cell.length_c   1.000
_cell.angle_alpha   90.00
_cell.angle_beta   90.00
_cell.angle_gamma   90.00
#
_symmetry.space_group_name_H-M   'P 1'
#
loop_
_entity.id
_entity.type
_entity.pdbx_description
1 polymer ?
#
loop_
_entity_poly.entity_id
_entity_poly.type
_entity_poly.pdbx_seq_one_letter_code
_entity_poly.pdbx_strand_id
1 'polypeptide(L)'
;MMKLKAIWFAVLSAAVFFSGMPSRAENPVKASPDKFSLAVECVKRFEGWHGEKKHWPYVGWGHKVLPGERFTNGITKAQGDSILRADLRKLCRMFSYLGRDSLLAAVLSYNVGPYRLKGYGKRPKSRLLKKLESGDRNIYKEYVSFRCYKGKVVPSIERRRKVEFMLFFEE
;
A
#
# COMPACT_ATOMS: atom_id res chain seq x y z
N MET A 1 -51.21 0.93 -68.78
CA MET A 1 -50.81 2.07 -67.91
C MET A 1 -51.61 1.98 -66.61
N MET A 2 -51.07 1.46 -65.61
CA MET A 2 -51.77 1.10 -64.35
C MET A 2 -51.57 2.18 -63.26
N LYS A 3 -52.68 2.60 -62.68
CA LYS A 3 -52.75 3.59 -61.59
C LYS A 3 -52.45 2.88 -60.28
N LEU A 4 -51.43 3.30 -59.55
CA LEU A 4 -51.13 2.83 -58.22
C LEU A 4 -51.98 3.60 -57.22
N LYS A 5 -52.78 2.87 -56.41
CA LYS A 5 -53.59 3.40 -55.32
C LYS A 5 -52.76 3.45 -54.03
N ALA A 6 -52.66 4.65 -53.46
CA ALA A 6 -52.05 4.83 -52.11
C ALA A 6 -53.01 4.30 -51.02
N ILE A 7 -52.49 3.45 -50.15
CA ILE A 7 -53.17 2.98 -48.98
C ILE A 7 -52.61 3.73 -47.77
N TRP A 8 -53.48 4.51 -47.12
CA TRP A 8 -53.17 5.18 -45.86
C TRP A 8 -53.33 4.19 -44.69
N PHE A 9 -52.27 3.92 -43.94
CA PHE A 9 -52.35 3.30 -42.67
C PHE A 9 -52.30 4.34 -41.54
N ALA A 10 -53.37 4.45 -40.80
CA ALA A 10 -53.45 5.22 -39.58
C ALA A 10 -52.69 4.48 -38.48
N VAL A 11 -51.62 5.06 -37.98
CA VAL A 11 -50.88 4.55 -36.80
C VAL A 11 -51.49 5.21 -35.54
N LEU A 12 -52.16 4.39 -34.75
CA LEU A 12 -52.70 4.78 -33.46
C LEU A 12 -51.56 4.92 -32.45
N SER A 13 -51.27 6.15 -32.00
CA SER A 13 -50.29 6.41 -30.94
C SER A 13 -50.84 6.00 -29.57
N ALA A 14 -50.36 4.91 -29.05
CA ALA A 14 -50.56 4.57 -27.64
C ALA A 14 -49.49 5.31 -26.80
N ALA A 15 -49.90 6.34 -26.08
CA ALA A 15 -49.08 7.01 -25.07
C ALA A 15 -48.89 6.07 -23.86
N VAL A 16 -47.70 5.49 -23.75
CA VAL A 16 -47.31 4.75 -22.55
C VAL A 16 -46.82 5.77 -21.52
N PHE A 17 -47.65 5.99 -20.49
CA PHE A 17 -47.25 6.70 -19.28
C PHE A 17 -46.18 5.88 -18.55
N PHE A 18 -44.93 6.27 -18.68
CA PHE A 18 -43.84 5.73 -17.86
C PHE A 18 -43.90 6.43 -16.51
N SER A 19 -44.55 5.78 -15.55
CA SER A 19 -44.55 6.21 -14.15
C SER A 19 -43.12 6.13 -13.64
N GLY A 20 -42.52 7.28 -13.31
CA GLY A 20 -41.19 7.39 -12.78
C GLY A 20 -41.06 6.62 -11.45
N MET A 21 -40.36 5.52 -11.44
CA MET A 21 -39.85 4.92 -10.20
C MET A 21 -38.78 5.88 -9.63
N PRO A 22 -38.81 6.18 -8.31
CA PRO A 22 -37.77 6.97 -7.70
C PRO A 22 -36.47 6.19 -7.81
N SER A 23 -35.50 6.77 -8.50
CA SER A 23 -34.15 6.29 -8.52
C SER A 23 -33.63 6.23 -7.08
N ARG A 24 -33.49 5.00 -6.56
CA ARG A 24 -32.84 4.76 -5.29
C ARG A 24 -31.41 5.21 -5.47
N ALA A 25 -31.06 6.34 -4.86
CA ALA A 25 -29.69 6.81 -4.81
C ALA A 25 -28.85 5.70 -4.17
N GLU A 26 -28.08 4.98 -4.99
CA GLU A 26 -27.08 4.05 -4.51
C GLU A 26 -26.04 4.88 -3.77
N ASN A 27 -25.98 4.68 -2.44
CA ASN A 27 -24.87 5.22 -1.66
C ASN A 27 -23.58 4.73 -2.31
N PRO A 28 -22.62 5.60 -2.63
CA PRO A 28 -21.38 5.17 -3.25
C PRO A 28 -20.74 4.16 -2.31
N VAL A 29 -20.67 2.91 -2.75
CA VAL A 29 -19.92 1.84 -2.06
C VAL A 29 -18.50 2.37 -1.91
N LYS A 30 -18.11 2.71 -0.67
CA LYS A 30 -16.78 3.20 -0.37
C LYS A 30 -15.80 2.11 -0.77
N ALA A 31 -15.14 2.28 -1.91
CA ALA A 31 -14.16 1.32 -2.40
C ALA A 31 -13.16 1.04 -1.30
N SER A 32 -12.91 -0.23 -0.99
CA SER A 32 -11.88 -0.59 0.00
C SER A 32 -10.53 -0.03 -0.46
N PRO A 33 -9.72 0.54 0.44
CA PRO A 33 -8.43 1.09 0.06
C PRO A 33 -7.58 -0.01 -0.57
N ASP A 34 -6.90 0.32 -1.68
CA ASP A 34 -5.95 -0.61 -2.28
C ASP A 34 -4.84 -1.00 -1.27
N LYS A 35 -4.24 -2.17 -1.44
CA LYS A 35 -3.23 -2.69 -0.50
C LYS A 35 -2.05 -1.74 -0.29
N PHE A 36 -1.68 -0.97 -1.33
CA PHE A 36 -0.60 0.01 -1.20
C PHE A 36 -1.01 1.18 -0.31
N SER A 37 -2.21 1.70 -0.45
CA SER A 37 -2.74 2.75 0.42
C SER A 37 -2.88 2.26 1.86
N LEU A 38 -3.30 1.02 2.07
CA LEU A 38 -3.32 0.39 3.39
C LEU A 38 -1.91 0.29 4.00
N ALA A 39 -0.90 -0.01 3.19
CA ALA A 39 0.50 -0.05 3.64
C ALA A 39 1.01 1.33 4.06
N VAL A 40 0.65 2.39 3.32
CA VAL A 40 0.96 3.78 3.69
C VAL A 40 0.37 4.11 5.06
N GLU A 41 -0.90 3.81 5.30
CA GLU A 41 -1.55 4.09 6.59
C GLU A 41 -0.97 3.23 7.73
N CYS A 42 -0.65 1.96 7.46
CA CYS A 42 0.03 1.09 8.41
C CYS A 42 1.38 1.67 8.85
N VAL A 43 2.20 2.11 7.89
CA VAL A 43 3.50 2.73 8.20
C VAL A 43 3.32 4.01 9.01
N LYS A 44 2.42 4.91 8.62
CA LYS A 44 2.12 6.15 9.37
C LYS A 44 1.79 5.86 10.83
N ARG A 45 0.95 4.85 11.05
CA ARG A 45 0.52 4.46 12.39
C ARG A 45 1.68 4.02 13.29
N PHE A 46 2.68 3.33 12.74
CA PHE A 46 3.79 2.78 13.53
C PHE A 46 5.01 3.70 13.61
N GLU A 47 5.29 4.52 12.59
CA GLU A 47 6.42 5.45 12.62
C GLU A 47 6.10 6.73 13.40
N GLY A 48 4.85 7.23 13.32
CA GLY A 48 4.50 8.53 13.85
C GLY A 48 5.07 9.69 13.01
N TRP A 49 4.83 10.91 13.47
CA TRP A 49 5.23 12.13 12.75
C TRP A 49 6.53 12.74 13.29
N HIS A 50 7.51 12.94 12.42
CA HIS A 50 8.81 13.52 12.71
C HIS A 50 8.86 14.98 12.26
N GLY A 51 8.15 15.87 12.96
CA GLY A 51 8.02 17.31 12.64
C GLY A 51 8.83 18.23 13.54
N GLU A 52 9.58 17.72 14.51
CA GLU A 52 10.36 18.52 15.45
C GLU A 52 11.86 18.39 15.19
N LYS A 53 12.65 19.46 15.48
CA LYS A 53 14.11 19.46 15.29
C LYS A 53 14.83 18.29 15.97
N LYS A 54 14.33 17.81 17.11
CA LYS A 54 14.90 16.64 17.82
C LYS A 54 14.84 15.33 17.01
N HIS A 55 13.98 15.26 16.00
CA HIS A 55 13.84 14.08 15.14
C HIS A 55 14.90 14.00 14.02
N TRP A 56 15.64 15.09 13.80
CA TRP A 56 16.68 15.12 12.76
C TRP A 56 17.63 13.93 12.89
N PRO A 57 18.03 13.24 11.82
CA PRO A 57 17.76 13.54 10.39
C PRO A 57 16.49 12.89 9.81
N TYR A 58 15.50 12.57 10.64
CA TYR A 58 14.24 12.01 10.19
C TYR A 58 13.19 13.10 10.06
N VAL A 59 12.41 13.04 8.96
CA VAL A 59 11.32 13.98 8.66
C VAL A 59 10.05 13.24 8.25
N GLY A 60 8.91 13.90 8.37
CA GLY A 60 7.62 13.34 7.94
C GLY A 60 7.26 12.05 8.68
N TRP A 61 7.01 10.99 7.96
CA TRP A 61 6.66 9.67 8.48
C TRP A 61 7.87 8.74 8.59
N GLY A 62 9.01 9.25 9.03
CA GLY A 62 10.22 8.46 9.26
C GLY A 62 11.20 8.42 8.09
N HIS A 63 11.06 9.30 7.10
CA HIS A 63 12.04 9.43 6.04
C HIS A 63 13.37 9.96 6.58
N LYS A 64 14.46 9.23 6.35
CA LYS A 64 15.81 9.70 6.66
C LYS A 64 16.34 10.56 5.52
N VAL A 65 16.56 11.84 5.80
CA VAL A 65 17.12 12.79 4.80
C VAL A 65 18.49 12.31 4.33
N LEU A 66 18.66 12.22 3.02
CA LEU A 66 19.87 11.76 2.36
C LEU A 66 20.71 12.95 1.88
N PRO A 67 22.02 12.76 1.63
CA PRO A 67 22.85 13.77 1.01
C PRO A 67 22.25 14.27 -0.30
N GLY A 68 22.14 15.60 -0.46
CA GLY A 68 21.55 16.25 -1.63
C GLY A 68 20.04 16.54 -1.52
N GLU A 69 19.33 15.96 -0.56
CA GLU A 69 17.94 16.31 -0.27
C GLU A 69 17.86 17.58 0.58
N ARG A 70 16.83 18.42 0.32
CA ARG A 70 16.64 19.71 1.00
C ARG A 70 15.38 19.71 1.90
N PHE A 71 15.08 18.54 2.50
CA PHE A 71 13.95 18.45 3.44
C PHE A 71 14.34 18.99 4.81
N THR A 72 13.34 19.52 5.51
CA THR A 72 13.45 19.97 6.91
C THR A 72 12.30 19.39 7.73
N ASN A 73 12.37 19.47 9.05
CA ASN A 73 11.26 19.03 9.90
C ASN A 73 9.99 19.91 9.75
N GLY A 74 10.07 21.05 9.04
CA GLY A 74 8.93 21.92 8.74
C GLY A 74 8.07 21.49 7.54
N ILE A 75 8.30 20.31 6.94
CA ILE A 75 7.45 19.82 5.84
C ILE A 75 6.00 19.60 6.29
N THR A 76 5.06 19.83 5.38
CA THR A 76 3.63 19.58 5.61
C THR A 76 3.29 18.11 5.65
N LYS A 77 2.14 17.76 6.21
CA LYS A 77 1.61 16.38 6.21
C LYS A 77 1.47 15.82 4.79
N ALA A 78 1.02 16.65 3.83
CA ALA A 78 0.90 16.27 2.43
C ALA A 78 2.26 15.98 1.77
N GLN A 79 3.27 16.80 2.06
CA GLN A 79 4.64 16.54 1.61
C GLN A 79 5.19 15.24 2.21
N GLY A 80 5.01 15.04 3.52
CA GLY A 80 5.39 13.80 4.19
C GLY A 80 4.71 12.57 3.62
N ASP A 81 3.42 12.65 3.25
CA ASP A 81 2.69 11.58 2.58
C ASP A 81 3.30 11.25 1.21
N SER A 82 3.59 12.27 0.42
CA SER A 82 4.24 12.09 -0.90
C SER A 82 5.60 11.41 -0.78
N ILE A 83 6.42 11.82 0.19
CA ILE A 83 7.74 11.23 0.46
C ILE A 83 7.59 9.75 0.87
N LEU A 84 6.71 9.45 1.83
CA LEU A 84 6.46 8.08 2.26
C LEU A 84 6.03 7.18 1.10
N ARG A 85 5.10 7.65 0.26
CA ARG A 85 4.65 6.90 -0.93
C ARG A 85 5.79 6.67 -1.92
N ALA A 86 6.65 7.67 -2.13
CA ALA A 86 7.83 7.54 -3.00
C ALA A 86 8.81 6.49 -2.45
N ASP A 87 9.09 6.52 -1.15
CA ASP A 87 9.98 5.56 -0.47
C ASP A 87 9.42 4.14 -0.54
N LEU A 88 8.14 3.94 -0.23
CA LEU A 88 7.51 2.62 -0.33
C LEU A 88 7.51 2.09 -1.77
N ARG A 89 7.22 2.93 -2.78
CA ARG A 89 7.31 2.52 -4.19
C ARG A 89 8.75 2.13 -4.58
N LYS A 90 9.75 2.86 -4.09
CA LYS A 90 11.17 2.52 -4.30
C LYS A 90 11.49 1.14 -3.71
N LEU A 91 11.02 0.86 -2.51
CA LEU A 91 11.19 -0.45 -1.87
C LEU A 91 10.43 -1.56 -2.60
N CYS A 92 9.17 -1.31 -3.02
CA CYS A 92 8.43 -2.27 -3.84
C CYS A 92 9.18 -2.61 -5.14
N ARG A 93 9.72 -1.61 -5.83
CA ARG A 93 10.55 -1.86 -7.03
C ARG A 93 11.79 -2.68 -6.72
N MET A 94 12.44 -2.44 -5.58
CA MET A 94 13.64 -3.20 -5.15
C MET A 94 13.34 -4.68 -4.92
N PHE A 95 12.11 -5.03 -4.54
CA PHE A 95 11.64 -6.39 -4.27
C PHE A 95 10.64 -6.90 -5.31
N SER A 96 10.49 -6.23 -6.47
CA SER A 96 9.49 -6.58 -7.49
C SER A 96 9.60 -8.02 -7.99
N TYR A 97 10.81 -8.59 -7.97
CA TYR A 97 11.06 -9.97 -8.33
C TYR A 97 10.40 -11.00 -7.39
N LEU A 98 9.91 -10.58 -6.23
CA LEU A 98 9.14 -11.43 -5.31
C LEU A 98 7.64 -11.49 -5.66
N GLY A 99 7.21 -10.82 -6.74
CA GLY A 99 5.81 -10.80 -7.16
C GLY A 99 4.88 -10.27 -6.06
N ARG A 100 3.91 -11.08 -5.65
CA ARG A 100 2.90 -10.73 -4.62
C ARG A 100 3.50 -10.37 -3.26
N ASP A 101 4.70 -10.84 -2.93
CA ASP A 101 5.36 -10.57 -1.66
C ASP A 101 6.18 -9.27 -1.67
N SER A 102 6.22 -8.55 -2.79
CA SER A 102 7.00 -7.32 -2.92
C SER A 102 6.58 -6.24 -1.92
N LEU A 103 5.28 -6.08 -1.69
CA LEU A 103 4.74 -5.11 -0.73
C LEU A 103 5.03 -5.50 0.72
N LEU A 104 4.91 -6.80 1.07
CA LEU A 104 5.27 -7.31 2.39
C LEU A 104 6.74 -7.05 2.72
N ALA A 105 7.64 -7.34 1.77
CA ALA A 105 9.07 -7.08 1.92
C ALA A 105 9.38 -5.57 1.99
N ALA A 106 8.67 -4.73 1.22
CA ALA A 106 8.83 -3.28 1.24
C ALA A 106 8.42 -2.67 2.59
N VAL A 107 7.27 -3.05 3.13
CA VAL A 107 6.77 -2.55 4.43
C VAL A 107 7.74 -2.91 5.56
N LEU A 108 8.22 -4.16 5.60
CA LEU A 108 9.25 -4.56 6.56
C LEU A 108 10.53 -3.73 6.39
N SER A 109 10.99 -3.58 5.14
CA SER A 109 12.23 -2.86 4.81
C SER A 109 12.17 -1.38 5.14
N TYR A 110 10.99 -0.75 5.10
CA TYR A 110 10.83 0.64 5.50
C TYR A 110 11.29 0.87 6.94
N ASN A 111 10.99 -0.06 7.84
CA ASN A 111 11.37 0.04 9.24
C ASN A 111 12.80 -0.49 9.52
N VAL A 112 13.17 -1.64 8.97
CA VAL A 112 14.44 -2.29 9.33
C VAL A 112 15.59 -1.97 8.38
N GLY A 113 15.29 -1.35 7.25
CA GLY A 113 16.21 -1.13 6.14
C GLY A 113 16.31 -2.34 5.19
N PRO A 114 16.37 -2.13 3.87
CA PRO A 114 16.36 -3.21 2.87
C PRO A 114 17.56 -4.15 2.96
N TYR A 115 18.68 -3.65 3.41
CA TYR A 115 19.89 -4.48 3.55
C TYR A 115 19.86 -5.42 4.75
N ARG A 116 18.89 -5.25 5.67
CA ARG A 116 18.63 -6.27 6.69
C ARG A 116 18.04 -7.54 6.08
N LEU A 117 17.32 -7.41 4.95
CA LEU A 117 16.77 -8.54 4.20
C LEU A 117 17.76 -9.06 3.16
N LYS A 118 18.27 -8.17 2.32
CA LYS A 118 19.14 -8.53 1.17
C LYS A 118 20.55 -8.97 1.56
N GLY A 119 21.01 -8.57 2.74
CA GLY A 119 22.41 -8.66 3.11
C GLY A 119 23.23 -7.51 2.53
N TYR A 120 24.41 -7.26 3.09
CA TYR A 120 25.40 -6.30 2.59
C TYR A 120 26.76 -6.54 3.22
N GLY A 121 27.82 -6.51 2.45
CA GLY A 121 29.18 -6.81 2.91
C GLY A 121 29.24 -8.22 3.54
N LYS A 122 29.69 -8.32 4.78
CA LYS A 122 29.76 -9.60 5.53
C LYS A 122 28.40 -10.10 6.06
N ARG A 123 27.33 -9.30 5.96
CA ARG A 123 25.99 -9.71 6.42
C ARG A 123 25.31 -10.54 5.33
N PRO A 124 24.97 -11.81 5.61
CA PRO A 124 24.29 -12.65 4.64
C PRO A 124 22.83 -12.19 4.43
N LYS A 125 22.25 -12.65 3.30
CA LYS A 125 20.82 -12.58 3.03
C LYS A 125 20.01 -13.23 4.17
N SER A 126 18.93 -12.58 4.60
CA SER A 126 18.08 -13.08 5.68
C SER A 126 17.40 -14.41 5.32
N ARG A 127 17.06 -15.22 6.33
CA ARG A 127 16.28 -16.45 6.14
C ARG A 127 14.92 -16.14 5.53
N LEU A 128 14.26 -15.07 5.96
CA LEU A 128 13.00 -14.60 5.38
C LEU A 128 13.11 -14.44 3.87
N LEU A 129 14.11 -13.68 3.41
CA LEU A 129 14.25 -13.40 1.99
C LEU A 129 14.57 -14.66 1.18
N LYS A 130 15.40 -15.57 1.71
CA LYS A 130 15.69 -16.87 1.08
C LYS A 130 14.44 -17.71 0.91
N LYS A 131 13.55 -17.77 1.92
CA LYS A 131 12.28 -18.48 1.87
C LYS A 131 11.33 -17.87 0.85
N LEU A 132 11.17 -16.54 0.84
CA LEU A 132 10.35 -15.85 -0.16
C LEU A 132 10.83 -16.14 -1.59
N GLU A 133 12.14 -16.12 -1.82
CA GLU A 133 12.74 -16.39 -3.14
C GLU A 133 12.55 -17.86 -3.58
N SER A 134 12.45 -18.79 -2.64
CA SER A 134 12.18 -20.21 -2.94
C SER A 134 10.69 -20.54 -3.00
N GLY A 135 9.81 -19.57 -2.77
CA GLY A 135 8.36 -19.80 -2.72
C GLY A 135 7.86 -20.49 -1.45
N ASP A 136 8.70 -20.65 -0.41
CA ASP A 136 8.30 -21.20 0.88
C ASP A 136 7.34 -20.23 1.58
N ARG A 137 6.11 -20.69 1.83
CA ARG A 137 5.07 -19.87 2.48
C ARG A 137 5.11 -19.93 4.00
N ASN A 138 5.87 -20.83 4.60
CA ASN A 138 6.03 -20.92 6.06
C ASN A 138 7.05 -19.90 6.55
N ILE A 139 6.72 -18.61 6.46
CA ILE A 139 7.61 -17.47 6.72
C ILE A 139 7.24 -16.66 7.97
N TYR A 140 6.15 -17.00 8.66
CA TYR A 140 5.67 -16.21 9.82
C TYR A 140 6.74 -16.00 10.89
N LYS A 141 7.43 -17.08 11.29
CA LYS A 141 8.48 -17.03 12.32
C LYS A 141 9.64 -16.12 11.90
N GLU A 142 10.07 -16.22 10.65
CA GLU A 142 11.14 -15.39 10.09
C GLU A 142 10.72 -13.93 10.01
N TYR A 143 9.49 -13.63 9.60
CA TYR A 143 8.98 -12.26 9.53
C TYR A 143 8.89 -11.62 10.92
N VAL A 144 8.28 -12.31 11.88
CA VAL A 144 8.13 -11.81 13.26
C VAL A 144 9.47 -11.75 13.99
N SER A 145 10.51 -12.48 13.58
CA SER A 145 11.85 -12.40 14.18
C SER A 145 12.48 -11.00 14.07
N PHE A 146 12.03 -10.13 13.14
CA PHE A 146 12.47 -8.72 13.03
C PHE A 146 11.87 -7.81 14.13
N ARG A 147 11.77 -8.31 15.36
CA ARG A 147 11.17 -7.67 16.54
C ARG A 147 12.18 -7.20 17.59
N CYS A 148 13.48 -7.37 17.34
CA CYS A 148 14.51 -7.05 18.33
C CYS A 148 15.18 -5.69 18.05
N TYR A 149 15.46 -4.98 19.15
CA TYR A 149 16.33 -3.80 19.16
C TYR A 149 17.46 -4.03 20.18
N LYS A 150 18.70 -3.84 19.75
CA LYS A 150 19.91 -4.12 20.57
C LYS A 150 19.87 -5.52 21.24
N GLY A 151 19.45 -6.53 20.48
CA GLY A 151 19.37 -7.92 20.96
C GLY A 151 18.18 -8.25 21.84
N LYS A 152 17.37 -7.29 22.26
CA LYS A 152 16.19 -7.50 23.12
C LYS A 152 14.91 -7.45 22.29
N VAL A 153 13.95 -8.32 22.62
CA VAL A 153 12.59 -8.28 22.04
C VAL A 153 11.87 -7.01 22.52
N VAL A 154 11.28 -6.28 21.56
CA VAL A 154 10.48 -5.09 21.83
C VAL A 154 9.01 -5.38 21.51
N PRO A 155 8.11 -5.41 22.50
CA PRO A 155 6.70 -5.80 22.29
C PRO A 155 5.96 -4.97 21.24
N SER A 156 6.22 -3.66 21.18
CA SER A 156 5.61 -2.79 20.18
C SER A 156 6.05 -3.13 18.75
N ILE A 157 7.33 -3.50 18.56
CA ILE A 157 7.87 -3.93 17.27
C ILE A 157 7.29 -5.30 16.89
N GLU A 158 7.17 -6.23 17.87
CA GLU A 158 6.54 -7.52 17.63
C GLU A 158 5.08 -7.37 17.19
N ARG A 159 4.31 -6.51 17.88
CA ARG A 159 2.92 -6.19 17.49
C ARG A 159 2.87 -5.65 16.06
N ARG A 160 3.79 -4.74 15.70
CA ARG A 160 3.91 -4.21 14.35
C ARG A 160 4.11 -5.33 13.33
N ARG A 161 5.06 -6.25 13.56
CA ARG A 161 5.33 -7.39 12.65
C ARG A 161 4.10 -8.26 12.45
N LYS A 162 3.36 -8.56 13.53
CA LYS A 162 2.14 -9.36 13.45
C LYS A 162 1.05 -8.67 12.61
N VAL A 163 0.85 -7.37 12.81
CA VAL A 163 -0.11 -6.58 12.01
C VAL A 163 0.29 -6.50 10.56
N GLU A 164 1.55 -6.17 10.25
CA GLU A 164 2.06 -6.11 8.87
C GLU A 164 1.92 -7.45 8.16
N PHE A 165 2.24 -8.55 8.84
CA PHE A 165 2.10 -9.89 8.27
C PHE A 165 0.63 -10.20 7.94
N MET A 166 -0.27 -9.97 8.89
CA MET A 166 -1.71 -10.22 8.70
C MET A 166 -2.31 -9.39 7.55
N LEU A 167 -1.84 -8.16 7.34
CA LEU A 167 -2.39 -7.27 6.32
C LEU A 167 -1.82 -7.53 4.92
N PHE A 168 -0.57 -7.97 4.80
CA PHE A 168 0.15 -7.96 3.52
C PHE A 168 0.67 -9.31 3.06
N PHE A 169 0.63 -10.35 3.91
CA PHE A 169 0.94 -11.71 3.48
C PHE A 169 -0.25 -12.30 2.71
N GLU A 170 0.06 -12.95 1.60
CA GLU A 170 -0.90 -13.72 0.79
C GLU A 170 -0.44 -15.18 0.75
N GLU A 171 -1.34 -16.13 1.01
CA GLU A 171 -1.06 -17.57 0.95
C GLU A 171 -0.81 -18.09 -0.46
#